data_3bbf512d4c431fe23fe83e14e6c58df0
#
_entry.id   3bbf512d4c431fe23fe83e14e6c58df0
#
_cell.length_a   1.000
_cell.length_b   1.000
_cell.length_c   1.000
_cell.angle_alpha   90.00
_cell.angle_beta   90.00
_cell.angle_gamma   90.00
#
_symmetry.space_group_name_H-M   'P 1'
#
loop_
_entity.id
_entity.type
_entity.pdbx_description
1 polymer ?
#
loop_
_entity_poly.entity_id
_entity_poly.type
_entity_poly.pdbx_seq_one_letter_code
_entity_poly.pdbx_strand_id
1 'polypeptide(L)'
;DIYGYETIKEHLQSAISMGKVSHAYVISGGLGSGKKLIASTFAQTLQCEAGGVEPCGVCHSCVQAAGRNQPDIIWVGHEKPGSIGVDDIRDQLVSDMQIKPYSSPYKIYIIDEADKLTVAAQNAMLKTIEEPPAYGIVILLANNPDVFLQTILSRCVVLDLKPLKDDVVIKYLKDHYDNIGDYECKFAARFAAGRIGRAMTMVESTEFAELRRDVMDVIKNAKDMDSADIMTSVKRVTNYKLTIDDYLDLMLMWYRDAVSYTHLTLPTTSRV
;
A
#
# COMPACT_ATOMS: atom_id res chain seq x y z
N ASP A 1 -5.78 6.84 -11.81
CA ASP A 1 -4.43 6.75 -12.44
C ASP A 1 -3.38 6.32 -11.41
N ILE A 2 -2.43 5.48 -11.82
CA ILE A 2 -1.30 5.06 -11.01
C ILE A 2 -0.15 6.03 -11.24
N TYR A 3 0.23 6.78 -10.20
CA TYR A 3 1.36 7.70 -10.23
C TYR A 3 2.65 6.99 -9.83
N GLY A 4 3.70 7.18 -10.61
CA GLY A 4 4.97 6.50 -10.40
C GLY A 4 4.94 5.02 -10.77
N TYR A 5 5.95 4.28 -10.31
CA TYR A 5 6.13 2.83 -10.55
C TYR A 5 6.20 2.45 -12.03
N GLU A 6 6.80 3.29 -12.87
CA GLU A 6 6.84 3.13 -14.32
C GLU A 6 7.36 1.74 -14.73
N THR A 7 8.47 1.30 -14.12
CA THR A 7 9.06 -0.02 -14.40
C THR A 7 8.09 -1.18 -14.10
N ILE A 8 7.28 -1.05 -13.03
CA ILE A 8 6.29 -2.08 -12.66
C ILE A 8 5.13 -2.05 -13.65
N LYS A 9 4.65 -0.87 -14.02
CA LYS A 9 3.60 -0.71 -15.05
C LYS A 9 4.04 -1.32 -16.37
N GLU A 10 5.23 -0.96 -16.85
CA GLU A 10 5.80 -1.48 -18.08
C GLU A 10 5.97 -3.01 -18.05
N HIS A 11 6.40 -3.57 -16.92
CA HIS A 11 6.49 -5.01 -16.73
C HIS A 11 5.14 -5.69 -16.86
N LEU A 12 4.11 -5.20 -16.17
CA LEU A 12 2.76 -5.78 -16.21
C LEU A 12 2.10 -5.62 -17.60
N GLN A 13 2.25 -4.45 -18.23
CA GLN A 13 1.75 -4.18 -19.57
C GLN A 13 2.44 -5.07 -20.62
N SER A 14 3.76 -5.26 -20.50
CA SER A 14 4.52 -6.17 -21.37
C SER A 14 4.10 -7.63 -21.18
N ALA A 15 3.85 -8.08 -19.95
CA ALA A 15 3.35 -9.42 -19.68
C ALA A 15 1.99 -9.66 -20.34
N ILE A 16 1.08 -8.67 -20.31
CA ILE A 16 -0.24 -8.73 -20.95
C ILE A 16 -0.08 -8.76 -22.48
N SER A 17 0.68 -7.83 -23.06
CA SER A 17 0.84 -7.70 -24.52
C SER A 17 1.48 -8.92 -25.15
N MET A 18 2.38 -9.59 -24.43
CA MET A 18 3.05 -10.82 -24.88
C MET A 18 2.26 -12.09 -24.59
N GLY A 19 1.12 -11.99 -23.88
CA GLY A 19 0.39 -13.17 -23.42
C GLY A 19 1.16 -14.06 -22.42
N LYS A 20 2.12 -13.46 -21.68
CA LYS A 20 3.01 -14.14 -20.73
C LYS A 20 2.74 -13.72 -19.29
N VAL A 21 1.47 -13.68 -18.92
CA VAL A 21 1.06 -13.36 -17.56
C VAL A 21 1.46 -14.50 -16.63
N SER A 22 2.12 -14.21 -15.52
CA SER A 22 2.49 -15.21 -14.51
C SER A 22 1.27 -15.63 -13.71
N HIS A 23 1.30 -16.87 -13.20
CA HIS A 23 0.23 -17.41 -12.35
C HIS A 23 0.27 -16.89 -10.91
N ALA A 24 1.40 -16.34 -10.45
CA ALA A 24 1.53 -15.83 -9.08
C ALA A 24 2.38 -14.57 -9.02
N TYR A 25 1.89 -13.60 -8.27
CA TYR A 25 2.55 -12.33 -8.00
C TYR A 25 2.59 -12.05 -6.51
N VAL A 26 3.67 -11.45 -6.05
CA VAL A 26 3.78 -10.81 -4.74
C VAL A 26 3.98 -9.31 -4.98
N ILE A 27 3.03 -8.50 -4.55
CA ILE A 27 3.16 -7.03 -4.60
C ILE A 27 3.49 -6.57 -3.17
N SER A 28 4.73 -6.15 -2.96
CA SER A 28 5.24 -5.71 -1.66
C SER A 28 5.40 -4.20 -1.60
N GLY A 29 5.34 -3.65 -0.39
CA GLY A 29 5.55 -2.21 -0.16
C GLY A 29 4.85 -1.73 1.11
N GLY A 30 5.28 -0.60 1.66
CA GLY A 30 4.73 -0.06 2.89
C GLY A 30 3.23 0.27 2.82
N LEU A 31 2.59 0.43 3.97
CA LEU A 31 1.19 0.85 4.04
C LEU A 31 0.99 2.18 3.27
N GLY A 32 -0.02 2.26 2.44
CA GLY A 32 -0.30 3.45 1.60
C GLY A 32 0.54 3.55 0.32
N SER A 33 1.35 2.53 -0.05
CA SER A 33 2.13 2.52 -1.31
C SER A 33 1.30 2.30 -2.58
N GLY A 34 0.00 1.93 -2.46
CA GLY A 34 -0.87 1.70 -3.62
C GLY A 34 -0.96 0.25 -4.08
N LYS A 35 -0.52 -0.73 -3.28
CA LYS A 35 -0.58 -2.17 -3.60
C LYS A 35 -1.95 -2.62 -4.10
N LYS A 36 -3.01 -2.27 -3.35
CA LYS A 36 -4.40 -2.63 -3.71
C LYS A 36 -4.83 -2.01 -5.05
N LEU A 37 -4.42 -0.77 -5.31
CA LEU A 37 -4.73 -0.08 -6.56
C LEU A 37 -4.05 -0.78 -7.75
N ILE A 38 -2.77 -1.11 -7.63
CA ILE A 38 -2.03 -1.82 -8.69
C ILE A 38 -2.63 -3.20 -8.93
N ALA A 39 -2.90 -3.97 -7.88
CA ALA A 39 -3.50 -5.30 -7.99
C ALA A 39 -4.88 -5.26 -8.65
N SER A 40 -5.76 -4.34 -8.20
CA SER A 40 -7.11 -4.20 -8.75
C SER A 40 -7.09 -3.71 -10.20
N THR A 41 -6.23 -2.74 -10.55
CA THR A 41 -6.08 -2.26 -11.92
C THR A 41 -5.53 -3.36 -12.84
N PHE A 42 -4.54 -4.12 -12.38
CA PHE A 42 -4.01 -5.25 -13.14
C PHE A 42 -5.06 -6.34 -13.36
N ALA A 43 -5.78 -6.73 -12.31
CA ALA A 43 -6.88 -7.69 -12.42
C ALA A 43 -7.99 -7.20 -13.36
N GLN A 44 -8.36 -5.92 -13.26
CA GLN A 44 -9.35 -5.29 -14.15
C GLN A 44 -8.88 -5.29 -15.61
N THR A 45 -7.59 -5.03 -15.86
CA THR A 45 -7.02 -5.06 -17.22
C THR A 45 -7.09 -6.46 -17.82
N LEU A 46 -6.74 -7.48 -17.05
CA LEU A 46 -6.79 -8.89 -17.49
C LEU A 46 -8.21 -9.38 -17.81
N GLN A 47 -9.21 -8.80 -17.17
CA GLN A 47 -10.63 -9.12 -17.39
C GLN A 47 -11.32 -8.16 -18.35
N CYS A 48 -10.60 -7.16 -18.89
CA CYS A 48 -11.19 -6.14 -19.77
C CYS A 48 -11.59 -6.72 -21.13
N GLU A 49 -12.85 -6.59 -21.52
CA GLU A 49 -13.39 -7.10 -22.78
C GLU A 49 -12.80 -6.38 -24.01
N ALA A 50 -12.24 -5.18 -23.84
CA ALA A 50 -11.58 -4.44 -24.91
C ALA A 50 -10.20 -4.99 -25.30
N GLY A 51 -9.57 -5.84 -24.45
CA GLY A 51 -8.34 -6.53 -24.78
C GLY A 51 -7.12 -5.64 -24.93
N GLY A 52 -6.92 -4.65 -24.05
CA GLY A 52 -5.78 -3.74 -24.05
C GLY A 52 -4.79 -4.02 -22.91
N VAL A 53 -3.73 -3.20 -22.84
CA VAL A 53 -2.76 -3.20 -21.73
C VAL A 53 -3.19 -2.31 -20.56
N GLU A 54 -4.32 -1.64 -20.71
CA GLU A 54 -4.99 -0.82 -19.70
C GLU A 54 -6.49 -1.11 -19.70
N PRO A 55 -7.19 -0.97 -18.56
CA PRO A 55 -8.61 -1.21 -18.48
C PRO A 55 -9.37 -0.08 -19.21
N CYS A 56 -10.36 -0.42 -20.03
CA CYS A 56 -11.15 0.61 -20.74
C CYS A 56 -12.10 1.41 -19.82
N GLY A 57 -12.38 0.91 -18.61
CA GLY A 57 -13.22 1.54 -17.60
C GLY A 57 -14.74 1.52 -17.89
N VAL A 58 -15.17 1.13 -19.10
CA VAL A 58 -16.57 1.26 -19.55
C VAL A 58 -17.24 -0.06 -19.91
N CYS A 59 -16.51 -1.13 -20.20
CA CYS A 59 -17.10 -2.45 -20.48
C CYS A 59 -17.72 -3.05 -19.21
N HIS A 60 -18.59 -4.04 -19.38
CA HIS A 60 -19.31 -4.67 -18.27
C HIS A 60 -18.36 -5.20 -17.19
N SER A 61 -17.31 -5.92 -17.59
CA SER A 61 -16.30 -6.46 -16.66
C SER A 61 -15.56 -5.35 -15.90
N CYS A 62 -15.18 -4.25 -16.57
CA CYS A 62 -14.51 -3.12 -15.91
C CYS A 62 -15.41 -2.42 -14.88
N VAL A 63 -16.68 -2.23 -15.19
CA VAL A 63 -17.66 -1.61 -14.27
C VAL A 63 -17.87 -2.51 -13.05
N GLN A 64 -18.03 -3.82 -13.25
CA GLN A 64 -18.15 -4.78 -12.15
C GLN A 64 -16.88 -4.82 -11.28
N ALA A 65 -15.70 -4.83 -11.90
CA ALA A 65 -14.43 -4.83 -11.18
C ALA A 65 -14.23 -3.57 -10.31
N ALA A 66 -14.61 -2.39 -10.84
CA ALA A 66 -14.58 -1.14 -10.08
C ALA A 66 -15.52 -1.18 -8.87
N GLY A 67 -16.69 -1.82 -9.01
CA GLY A 67 -17.65 -2.06 -7.91
C GLY A 67 -17.32 -3.25 -7.01
N ARG A 68 -16.20 -3.95 -7.22
CA ARG A 68 -15.82 -5.20 -6.53
C ARG A 68 -16.85 -6.32 -6.64
N ASN A 69 -17.62 -6.35 -7.73
CA ASN A 69 -18.68 -7.33 -7.99
C ASN A 69 -18.35 -8.25 -9.17
N GLN A 70 -17.13 -8.19 -9.71
CA GLN A 70 -16.71 -9.07 -10.80
C GLN A 70 -16.45 -10.48 -10.24
N PRO A 71 -17.22 -11.51 -10.67
CA PRO A 71 -17.22 -12.82 -10.03
C PRO A 71 -15.91 -13.58 -10.17
N ASP A 72 -15.10 -13.28 -11.18
CA ASP A 72 -13.81 -13.91 -11.44
C ASP A 72 -12.63 -13.14 -10.86
N ILE A 73 -12.88 -12.06 -10.06
CA ILE A 73 -11.89 -11.36 -9.24
C ILE A 73 -12.27 -11.53 -7.77
N ILE A 74 -11.63 -12.46 -7.10
CA ILE A 74 -11.95 -12.89 -5.76
C ILE A 74 -10.98 -12.23 -4.76
N TRP A 75 -11.52 -11.42 -3.85
CA TRP A 75 -10.77 -10.93 -2.70
C TRP A 75 -10.91 -11.94 -1.57
N VAL A 76 -9.81 -12.62 -1.24
CA VAL A 76 -9.81 -13.61 -0.17
C VAL A 76 -9.97 -12.90 1.16
N GLY A 77 -11.08 -13.17 1.82
CA GLY A 77 -11.38 -12.67 3.16
C GLY A 77 -10.78 -13.56 4.25
N HIS A 78 -10.78 -13.08 5.49
CA HIS A 78 -10.41 -13.85 6.67
C HIS A 78 -11.32 -13.51 7.84
N GLU A 79 -11.66 -14.52 8.64
CA GLU A 79 -12.53 -14.35 9.80
C GLU A 79 -11.81 -13.68 10.98
N LYS A 80 -10.53 -13.98 11.15
CA LYS A 80 -9.71 -13.48 12.26
C LYS A 80 -8.94 -12.22 11.87
N PRO A 81 -9.12 -11.07 12.52
CA PRO A 81 -8.46 -9.82 12.15
C PRO A 81 -6.93 -9.87 12.09
N GLY A 82 -6.31 -10.77 12.89
CA GLY A 82 -4.85 -10.86 13.05
C GLY A 82 -4.16 -11.95 12.24
N SER A 83 -4.89 -12.87 11.60
CA SER A 83 -4.27 -13.99 10.88
C SER A 83 -5.17 -14.56 9.80
N ILE A 84 -4.54 -14.99 8.69
CA ILE A 84 -5.20 -15.73 7.61
C ILE A 84 -4.88 -17.21 7.82
N GLY A 85 -5.90 -17.99 8.13
CA GLY A 85 -5.79 -19.39 8.48
C GLY A 85 -5.69 -20.33 7.27
N VAL A 86 -5.45 -21.61 7.54
CA VAL A 86 -5.39 -22.63 6.50
C VAL A 86 -6.77 -22.88 5.87
N ASP A 87 -7.83 -22.76 6.64
CA ASP A 87 -9.19 -23.00 6.16
C ASP A 87 -9.65 -21.87 5.24
N ASP A 88 -9.32 -20.60 5.57
CA ASP A 88 -9.57 -19.46 4.68
C ASP A 88 -8.97 -19.68 3.29
N ILE A 89 -7.75 -20.22 3.23
CA ILE A 89 -7.05 -20.49 1.96
C ILE A 89 -7.59 -21.73 1.25
N ARG A 90 -7.91 -22.80 1.98
CA ARG A 90 -8.45 -24.03 1.38
C ARG A 90 -9.80 -23.78 0.73
N ASP A 91 -10.67 -23.08 1.40
CA ASP A 91 -12.04 -22.89 0.94
C ASP A 91 -12.12 -21.86 -0.19
N GLN A 92 -11.49 -20.67 -0.01
CA GLN A 92 -11.64 -19.56 -0.93
C GLN A 92 -10.63 -19.57 -2.09
N LEU A 93 -9.49 -20.27 -1.97
CA LEU A 93 -8.49 -20.34 -3.02
C LEU A 93 -8.36 -21.75 -3.59
N VAL A 94 -7.98 -22.76 -2.77
CA VAL A 94 -7.57 -24.06 -3.27
C VAL A 94 -8.75 -24.82 -3.88
N SER A 95 -9.89 -24.85 -3.20
CA SER A 95 -11.10 -25.55 -3.66
C SER A 95 -11.75 -24.79 -4.82
N ASP A 96 -11.85 -23.46 -4.70
CA ASP A 96 -12.51 -22.63 -5.71
C ASP A 96 -11.69 -22.50 -7.01
N MET A 97 -10.35 -22.63 -6.95
CA MET A 97 -9.47 -22.61 -8.12
C MET A 97 -9.74 -23.78 -9.08
N GLN A 98 -10.36 -24.88 -8.62
CA GLN A 98 -10.73 -26.01 -9.47
C GLN A 98 -11.96 -25.72 -10.36
N ILE A 99 -12.70 -24.68 -10.02
CA ILE A 99 -13.89 -24.23 -10.76
C ILE A 99 -13.44 -23.22 -11.82
N LYS A 100 -13.81 -23.45 -13.08
CA LYS A 100 -13.49 -22.54 -14.19
C LYS A 100 -14.08 -21.15 -13.95
N PRO A 101 -13.47 -20.10 -14.55
CA PRO A 101 -14.03 -18.75 -14.54
C PRO A 101 -15.47 -18.73 -15.05
N TYR A 102 -16.29 -17.82 -14.51
CA TYR A 102 -17.70 -17.70 -14.88
C TYR A 102 -17.89 -17.00 -16.23
N SER A 103 -17.21 -15.86 -16.43
CA SER A 103 -17.43 -15.01 -17.61
C SER A 103 -16.15 -14.47 -18.24
N SER A 104 -15.00 -14.68 -17.64
CA SER A 104 -13.74 -14.02 -18.00
C SER A 104 -12.64 -15.04 -18.36
N PRO A 105 -11.55 -14.62 -19.04
CA PRO A 105 -10.47 -15.53 -19.39
C PRO A 105 -9.67 -16.05 -18.20
N TYR A 106 -9.61 -15.27 -17.11
CA TYR A 106 -8.84 -15.61 -15.91
C TYR A 106 -9.72 -15.65 -14.66
N LYS A 107 -9.30 -16.40 -13.67
CA LYS A 107 -9.84 -16.39 -12.31
C LYS A 107 -8.74 -15.87 -11.37
N ILE A 108 -8.94 -14.69 -10.79
CA ILE A 108 -7.90 -13.93 -10.11
C ILE A 108 -8.23 -13.86 -8.64
N TYR A 109 -7.29 -14.28 -7.80
CA TYR A 109 -7.40 -14.24 -6.35
C TYR A 109 -6.46 -13.18 -5.80
N ILE A 110 -7.00 -12.23 -5.07
CA ILE A 110 -6.23 -11.18 -4.41
C ILE A 110 -6.30 -11.42 -2.91
N ILE A 111 -5.15 -11.71 -2.30
CA ILE A 111 -5.00 -11.90 -0.87
C ILE A 111 -4.38 -10.63 -0.30
N ASP A 112 -5.23 -9.81 0.31
CA ASP A 112 -4.78 -8.60 0.98
C ASP A 112 -4.19 -8.94 2.35
N GLU A 113 -3.31 -8.07 2.85
CA GLU A 113 -2.61 -8.29 4.14
C GLU A 113 -1.98 -9.70 4.24
N ALA A 114 -1.40 -10.17 3.13
CA ALA A 114 -0.81 -11.51 3.07
C ALA A 114 0.35 -11.73 4.05
N ASP A 115 0.85 -10.66 4.70
CA ASP A 115 1.73 -10.75 5.87
C ASP A 115 1.10 -11.56 7.03
N LYS A 116 -0.24 -11.65 7.08
CA LYS A 116 -1.00 -12.36 8.12
C LYS A 116 -1.18 -13.86 7.82
N LEU A 117 -0.70 -14.34 6.66
CA LEU A 117 -0.76 -15.76 6.31
C LEU A 117 0.05 -16.60 7.30
N THR A 118 -0.60 -17.53 7.96
CA THR A 118 0.11 -18.51 8.78
C THR A 118 0.98 -19.42 7.92
N VAL A 119 2.03 -20.01 8.48
CA VAL A 119 2.90 -20.97 7.76
C VAL A 119 2.08 -22.14 7.21
N ALA A 120 1.06 -22.60 7.94
CA ALA A 120 0.16 -23.66 7.49
C ALA A 120 -0.68 -23.23 6.28
N ALA A 121 -1.16 -21.97 6.24
CA ALA A 121 -1.88 -21.38 5.13
C ALA A 121 -0.99 -21.25 3.89
N GLN A 122 0.25 -20.77 4.08
CA GLN A 122 1.24 -20.69 3.02
C GLN A 122 1.54 -22.06 2.41
N ASN A 123 1.73 -23.08 3.23
CA ASN A 123 1.95 -24.45 2.76
C ASN A 123 0.72 -25.03 2.01
N ALA A 124 -0.49 -24.71 2.44
CA ALA A 124 -1.71 -25.18 1.79
C ALA A 124 -1.86 -24.68 0.34
N MET A 125 -1.35 -23.48 0.04
CA MET A 125 -1.43 -22.89 -1.31
C MET A 125 -0.29 -23.32 -2.25
N LEU A 126 0.78 -23.95 -1.74
CA LEU A 126 1.96 -24.29 -2.54
C LEU A 126 1.61 -25.10 -3.80
N LYS A 127 0.81 -26.16 -3.66
CA LYS A 127 0.41 -27.00 -4.81
C LYS A 127 -0.35 -26.18 -5.86
N THR A 128 -1.20 -25.27 -5.44
CA THR A 128 -1.97 -24.40 -6.34
C THR A 128 -1.08 -23.41 -7.08
N ILE A 129 0.01 -22.94 -6.45
CA ILE A 129 0.99 -22.05 -7.09
C ILE A 129 1.95 -22.82 -7.99
N GLU A 130 2.28 -24.09 -7.66
CA GLU A 130 3.18 -24.96 -8.44
C GLU A 130 2.53 -25.45 -9.73
N GLU A 131 1.29 -25.90 -9.63
CA GLU A 131 0.52 -26.50 -10.74
C GLU A 131 -0.82 -25.77 -10.92
N PRO A 132 -0.81 -24.47 -11.25
CA PRO A 132 -2.04 -23.71 -11.40
C PRO A 132 -2.77 -24.13 -12.68
N PRO A 133 -4.11 -24.10 -12.71
CA PRO A 133 -4.84 -24.18 -13.95
C PRO A 133 -4.48 -22.97 -14.83
N ALA A 134 -4.54 -23.15 -16.16
CA ALA A 134 -4.12 -22.13 -17.14
C ALA A 134 -4.83 -20.76 -16.97
N TYR A 135 -5.98 -20.74 -16.33
CA TYR A 135 -6.77 -19.53 -16.05
C TYR A 135 -6.54 -18.94 -14.66
N GLY A 136 -5.80 -19.62 -13.77
CA GLY A 136 -5.65 -19.22 -12.37
C GLY A 136 -4.53 -18.22 -12.16
N ILE A 137 -4.81 -17.12 -11.45
CA ILE A 137 -3.81 -16.13 -11.07
C ILE A 137 -3.98 -15.79 -9.58
N VAL A 138 -2.88 -15.79 -8.84
CA VAL A 138 -2.84 -15.43 -7.41
C VAL A 138 -1.99 -14.17 -7.22
N ILE A 139 -2.52 -13.18 -6.51
CA ILE A 139 -1.83 -11.93 -6.19
C ILE A 139 -1.79 -11.77 -4.67
N LEU A 140 -0.59 -11.78 -4.09
CA LEU A 140 -0.35 -11.59 -2.66
C LEU A 140 0.07 -10.15 -2.41
N LEU A 141 -0.63 -9.44 -1.51
CA LEU A 141 -0.29 -8.07 -1.11
C LEU A 141 0.32 -8.09 0.29
N ALA A 142 1.59 -7.69 0.41
CA ALA A 142 2.31 -7.72 1.68
C ALA A 142 3.06 -6.42 1.93
N ASN A 143 3.34 -6.11 3.20
CA ASN A 143 4.19 -4.97 3.54
C ASN A 143 5.68 -5.32 3.37
N ASN A 144 6.03 -6.57 3.66
CA ASN A 144 7.39 -7.10 3.51
C ASN A 144 7.33 -8.49 2.86
N PRO A 145 8.07 -8.75 1.77
CA PRO A 145 8.11 -10.06 1.12
C PRO A 145 8.81 -11.14 1.97
N ASP A 146 9.65 -10.76 2.94
CA ASP A 146 10.41 -11.70 3.78
C ASP A 146 9.54 -12.58 4.70
N VAL A 147 8.25 -12.24 4.84
CA VAL A 147 7.29 -13.06 5.61
C VAL A 147 6.89 -14.35 4.89
N PHE A 148 7.15 -14.42 3.59
CA PHE A 148 6.80 -15.60 2.80
C PHE A 148 7.90 -16.66 2.82
N LEU A 149 7.46 -17.91 2.77
CA LEU A 149 8.37 -19.04 2.56
C LEU A 149 9.11 -18.89 1.23
N GLN A 150 10.38 -19.26 1.21
CA GLN A 150 11.20 -19.25 -0.01
C GLN A 150 10.60 -20.09 -1.14
N THR A 151 9.86 -21.14 -0.78
CA THR A 151 9.11 -21.98 -1.72
C THR A 151 8.01 -21.22 -2.46
N ILE A 152 7.37 -20.22 -1.83
CA ILE A 152 6.41 -19.33 -2.47
C ILE A 152 7.16 -18.30 -3.33
N LEU A 153 8.14 -17.60 -2.76
CA LEU A 153 8.86 -16.53 -3.44
C LEU A 153 9.54 -17.01 -4.73
N SER A 154 10.07 -18.24 -4.75
CA SER A 154 10.73 -18.82 -5.93
C SER A 154 9.77 -19.09 -7.11
N ARG A 155 8.45 -19.04 -6.89
CA ARG A 155 7.40 -19.30 -7.89
C ARG A 155 6.57 -18.08 -8.22
N CYS A 156 6.80 -16.97 -7.52
CA CYS A 156 6.09 -15.72 -7.71
C CYS A 156 6.96 -14.67 -8.41
N VAL A 157 6.32 -13.84 -9.21
CA VAL A 157 6.94 -12.57 -9.65
C VAL A 157 6.79 -11.58 -8.51
N VAL A 158 7.93 -11.13 -7.95
CA VAL A 158 7.94 -10.17 -6.85
C VAL A 158 8.05 -8.75 -7.41
N LEU A 159 7.05 -7.92 -7.11
CA LEU A 159 6.95 -6.51 -7.49
C LEU A 159 7.06 -5.66 -6.22
N ASP A 160 8.21 -5.02 -6.04
CA ASP A 160 8.49 -4.21 -4.85
C ASP A 160 8.18 -2.73 -5.10
N LEU A 161 7.17 -2.20 -4.43
CA LEU A 161 6.74 -0.80 -4.50
C LEU A 161 7.63 0.06 -3.59
N LYS A 162 8.77 0.46 -4.11
CA LYS A 162 9.68 1.36 -3.40
C LYS A 162 9.03 2.73 -3.17
N PRO A 163 9.40 3.43 -2.08
CA PRO A 163 8.93 4.78 -1.84
C PRO A 163 9.13 5.69 -3.06
N LEU A 164 8.10 6.43 -3.42
CA LEU A 164 8.13 7.39 -4.51
C LEU A 164 8.91 8.65 -4.09
N LYS A 165 9.41 9.40 -5.07
CA LYS A 165 10.01 10.71 -4.81
C LYS A 165 8.94 11.71 -4.38
N ASP A 166 9.33 12.69 -3.57
CA ASP A 166 8.43 13.72 -3.04
C ASP A 166 7.73 14.52 -4.16
N ASP A 167 8.42 14.76 -5.29
CA ASP A 167 7.85 15.46 -6.44
C ASP A 167 6.66 14.73 -7.07
N VAL A 168 6.70 13.38 -7.11
CA VAL A 168 5.59 12.56 -7.60
C VAL A 168 4.39 12.64 -6.65
N VAL A 169 4.63 12.60 -5.33
CA VAL A 169 3.58 12.72 -4.32
C VAL A 169 2.95 14.13 -4.36
N ILE A 170 3.78 15.18 -4.47
CA ILE A 170 3.31 16.58 -4.59
C ILE A 170 2.46 16.74 -5.85
N LYS A 171 2.92 16.19 -6.98
CA LYS A 171 2.16 16.22 -8.24
C LYS A 171 0.79 15.56 -8.06
N TYR A 172 0.75 14.36 -7.48
CA TYR A 172 -0.50 13.65 -7.19
C TYR A 172 -1.47 14.51 -6.36
N LEU A 173 -0.97 15.11 -5.27
CA LEU A 173 -1.81 15.95 -4.39
C LEU A 173 -2.36 17.17 -5.13
N LYS A 174 -1.56 17.84 -5.95
CA LYS A 174 -2.01 19.00 -6.74
C LYS A 174 -3.02 18.63 -7.83
N ASP A 175 -2.88 17.44 -8.42
CA ASP A 175 -3.80 16.98 -9.47
C ASP A 175 -5.17 16.53 -8.92
N HIS A 176 -5.27 16.22 -7.59
CA HIS A 176 -6.49 15.66 -7.00
C HIS A 176 -7.13 16.56 -5.92
N TYR A 177 -6.45 17.59 -5.46
CA TYR A 177 -6.94 18.49 -4.40
C TYR A 177 -6.78 19.97 -4.81
N ASP A 178 -7.85 20.61 -5.29
CA ASP A 178 -7.83 21.96 -5.84
C ASP A 178 -7.43 23.06 -4.84
N ASN A 179 -7.64 22.84 -3.54
CA ASN A 179 -7.48 23.87 -2.49
C ASN A 179 -6.29 23.63 -1.55
N ILE A 180 -5.36 22.76 -1.93
CA ILE A 180 -4.19 22.46 -1.08
C ILE A 180 -3.05 23.45 -1.34
N GLY A 181 -2.51 24.06 -0.27
CA GLY A 181 -1.38 24.99 -0.36
C GLY A 181 -0.06 24.29 -0.69
N ASP A 182 0.87 25.01 -1.36
CA ASP A 182 2.21 24.47 -1.69
C ASP A 182 2.99 23.98 -0.46
N TYR A 183 2.86 24.68 0.67
CA TYR A 183 3.47 24.26 1.93
C TYR A 183 2.90 22.94 2.44
N GLU A 184 1.59 22.79 2.36
CA GLU A 184 0.86 21.62 2.82
C GLU A 184 1.17 20.39 1.96
N CYS A 185 1.24 20.57 0.63
CA CYS A 185 1.70 19.52 -0.30
C CYS A 185 3.11 19.03 0.04
N LYS A 186 4.05 19.94 0.25
CA LYS A 186 5.44 19.60 0.59
C LYS A 186 5.54 18.88 1.94
N PHE A 187 4.78 19.36 2.93
CA PHE A 187 4.73 18.74 4.24
C PHE A 187 4.15 17.33 4.17
N ALA A 188 3.01 17.16 3.46
CA ALA A 188 2.37 15.87 3.26
C ALA A 188 3.28 14.86 2.53
N ALA A 189 3.99 15.30 1.48
CA ALA A 189 4.92 14.44 0.75
C ALA A 189 6.06 13.93 1.63
N ARG A 190 6.67 14.81 2.42
CA ARG A 190 7.75 14.44 3.36
C ARG A 190 7.26 13.49 4.44
N PHE A 191 6.10 13.77 5.04
CA PHE A 191 5.50 12.91 6.07
C PHE A 191 5.16 11.53 5.51
N ALA A 192 4.58 11.50 4.32
CA ALA A 192 4.21 10.26 3.65
C ALA A 192 5.40 9.38 3.27
N ALA A 193 6.61 9.93 3.26
CA ALA A 193 7.83 9.21 2.89
C ALA A 193 7.65 8.40 1.59
N GLY A 194 7.14 9.06 0.53
CA GLY A 194 6.92 8.48 -0.79
C GLY A 194 5.71 7.56 -0.92
N ARG A 195 4.76 7.56 0.05
CA ARG A 195 3.56 6.72 0.04
C ARG A 195 2.30 7.57 -0.16
N ILE A 196 1.78 7.61 -1.38
CA ILE A 196 0.64 8.47 -1.77
C ILE A 196 -0.57 8.27 -0.85
N GLY A 197 -0.94 7.02 -0.54
CA GLY A 197 -2.09 6.74 0.33
C GLY A 197 -1.92 7.35 1.74
N ARG A 198 -0.69 7.41 2.26
CA ARG A 198 -0.42 8.09 3.54
C ARG A 198 -0.54 9.62 3.42
N ALA A 199 -0.10 10.19 2.29
CA ALA A 199 -0.28 11.60 2.00
C ALA A 199 -1.76 11.99 1.89
N MET A 200 -2.58 11.15 1.24
CA MET A 200 -4.03 11.32 1.16
C MET A 200 -4.68 11.34 2.55
N THR A 201 -4.40 10.32 3.38
CA THR A 201 -4.93 10.23 4.74
C THR A 201 -4.60 11.48 5.54
N MET A 202 -3.40 12.02 5.36
CA MET A 202 -2.98 13.25 6.05
C MET A 202 -3.79 14.47 5.61
N VAL A 203 -4.06 14.59 4.30
CA VAL A 203 -4.79 15.76 3.75
C VAL A 203 -6.28 15.67 4.07
N GLU A 204 -6.86 14.48 4.05
CA GLU A 204 -8.29 14.26 4.24
C GLU A 204 -8.72 14.19 5.72
N SER A 205 -7.80 13.83 6.62
CA SER A 205 -8.13 13.59 8.02
C SER A 205 -8.08 14.84 8.87
N THR A 206 -9.22 15.24 9.43
CA THR A 206 -9.30 16.29 10.44
C THR A 206 -8.58 15.90 11.74
N GLU A 207 -8.62 14.59 12.10
CA GLU A 207 -7.90 14.05 13.27
C GLU A 207 -6.38 14.22 13.09
N PHE A 208 -5.86 14.09 11.87
CA PHE A 208 -4.44 14.31 11.59
C PHE A 208 -4.04 15.79 11.77
N ALA A 209 -4.90 16.72 11.35
CA ALA A 209 -4.67 18.15 11.55
C ALA A 209 -4.65 18.51 13.05
N GLU A 210 -5.46 17.86 13.87
CA GLU A 210 -5.46 18.01 15.33
C GLU A 210 -4.21 17.39 15.96
N LEU A 211 -3.87 16.17 15.58
CA LEU A 211 -2.65 15.50 16.02
C LEU A 211 -1.41 16.36 15.74
N ARG A 212 -1.31 16.93 14.54
CA ARG A 212 -0.21 17.82 14.16
C ARG A 212 -0.12 19.05 15.06
N ARG A 213 -1.25 19.66 15.41
CA ARG A 213 -1.27 20.79 16.35
C ARG A 213 -0.76 20.39 17.72
N ASP A 214 -1.25 19.27 18.26
CA ASP A 214 -0.84 18.75 19.56
C ASP A 214 0.67 18.41 19.59
N VAL A 215 1.21 17.79 18.54
CA VAL A 215 2.65 17.52 18.41
C VAL A 215 3.44 18.83 18.43
N MET A 216 3.02 19.82 17.67
CA MET A 216 3.70 21.12 17.61
C MET A 216 3.66 21.87 18.95
N ASP A 217 2.56 21.78 19.68
CA ASP A 217 2.43 22.37 21.02
C ASP A 217 3.32 21.65 22.04
N VAL A 218 3.39 20.33 22.02
CA VAL A 218 4.32 19.56 22.86
C VAL A 218 5.77 19.96 22.57
N ILE A 219 6.18 20.03 21.31
CA ILE A 219 7.55 20.38 20.92
C ILE A 219 7.90 21.80 21.35
N LYS A 220 7.00 22.78 21.14
CA LYS A 220 7.24 24.19 21.50
C LYS A 220 7.40 24.36 23.01
N ASN A 221 6.62 23.66 23.80
CA ASN A 221 6.56 23.79 25.24
C ASN A 221 7.42 22.76 26.01
N ALA A 222 8.12 21.87 25.29
CA ALA A 222 8.84 20.73 25.87
C ALA A 222 9.84 21.09 26.99
N LYS A 223 10.40 22.30 26.96
CA LYS A 223 11.33 22.79 28.00
C LYS A 223 10.66 23.18 29.32
N ASP A 224 9.39 23.57 29.25
CA ASP A 224 8.63 24.13 30.36
C ASP A 224 7.57 23.16 30.90
N MET A 225 7.44 21.98 30.26
CA MET A 225 6.46 20.93 30.64
C MET A 225 6.90 20.19 31.91
N ASP A 226 5.98 20.09 32.85
CA ASP A 226 6.10 19.23 34.01
C ASP A 226 5.61 17.79 33.73
N SER A 227 5.72 16.91 34.73
CA SER A 227 5.29 15.51 34.60
C SER A 227 3.78 15.36 34.38
N ALA A 228 2.95 16.28 34.86
CA ALA A 228 1.51 16.27 34.69
C ALA A 228 1.13 16.69 33.27
N ASP A 229 1.84 17.66 32.70
CA ASP A 229 1.68 18.11 31.32
C ASP A 229 2.02 17.00 30.31
N ILE A 230 3.13 16.30 30.58
CA ILE A 230 3.54 15.13 29.75
C ILE A 230 2.48 14.05 29.79
N MET A 231 1.97 13.68 30.98
CA MET A 231 0.91 12.68 31.12
C MET A 231 -0.39 13.08 30.39
N THR A 232 -0.72 14.37 30.44
CA THR A 232 -1.91 14.91 29.75
C THR A 232 -1.73 14.81 28.24
N SER A 233 -0.56 15.13 27.72
CA SER A 233 -0.21 15.04 26.30
C SER A 233 -0.27 13.59 25.81
N VAL A 234 0.30 12.64 26.57
CA VAL A 234 0.21 11.21 26.25
C VAL A 234 -1.23 10.72 26.21
N LYS A 235 -2.08 11.12 27.17
CA LYS A 235 -3.51 10.76 27.15
C LYS A 235 -4.26 11.33 25.95
N ARG A 236 -3.93 12.53 25.47
CA ARG A 236 -4.52 13.09 24.25
C ARG A 236 -4.18 12.23 23.04
N VAL A 237 -2.89 11.88 22.88
CA VAL A 237 -2.42 11.05 21.76
C VAL A 237 -3.10 9.70 21.72
N THR A 238 -3.32 9.05 22.88
CA THR A 238 -3.99 7.74 22.95
C THR A 238 -5.50 7.79 22.62
N ASN A 239 -6.11 8.96 22.61
CA ASN A 239 -7.51 9.14 22.23
C ASN A 239 -7.75 9.26 20.72
N TYR A 240 -6.69 9.50 19.93
CA TYR A 240 -6.82 9.53 18.48
C TYR A 240 -6.89 8.10 17.93
N LYS A 241 -7.69 7.92 16.86
CA LYS A 241 -7.72 6.67 16.09
C LYS A 241 -6.46 6.45 15.25
N LEU A 242 -5.67 7.50 15.11
CA LEU A 242 -4.36 7.47 14.46
C LEU A 242 -3.36 6.66 15.30
N THR A 243 -2.43 6.01 14.64
CA THR A 243 -1.44 5.18 15.32
C THR A 243 -0.44 6.04 16.07
N ILE A 244 0.09 5.51 17.17
CA ILE A 244 1.19 6.14 17.91
C ILE A 244 2.43 6.35 17.00
N ASP A 245 2.57 5.53 15.96
CA ASP A 245 3.62 5.64 14.96
C ASP A 245 3.52 6.96 14.16
N ASP A 246 2.30 7.40 13.81
CA ASP A 246 2.10 8.68 13.11
C ASP A 246 2.53 9.87 13.98
N TYR A 247 2.28 9.80 15.28
CA TYR A 247 2.74 10.81 16.24
C TYR A 247 4.26 10.85 16.34
N LEU A 248 4.89 9.69 16.48
CA LEU A 248 6.34 9.56 16.55
C LEU A 248 7.02 10.01 15.25
N ASP A 249 6.46 9.65 14.11
CA ASP A 249 6.95 10.06 12.79
C ASP A 249 6.89 11.59 12.61
N LEU A 250 5.84 12.27 13.10
CA LEU A 250 5.75 13.73 13.10
C LEU A 250 6.84 14.36 13.97
N MET A 251 7.06 13.84 15.17
CA MET A 251 8.14 14.31 16.06
C MET A 251 9.51 14.11 15.41
N LEU A 252 9.78 12.92 14.88
CA LEU A 252 11.05 12.59 14.22
C LEU A 252 11.31 13.49 13.01
N MET A 253 10.29 13.77 12.20
CA MET A 253 10.40 14.68 11.05
C MET A 253 10.79 16.08 11.51
N TRP A 254 10.15 16.60 12.55
CA TRP A 254 10.45 17.92 13.08
C TRP A 254 11.88 18.01 13.62
N TYR A 255 12.30 17.02 14.45
CA TYR A 255 13.66 17.01 14.99
C TYR A 255 14.72 16.90 13.91
N ARG A 256 14.49 16.08 12.88
CA ARG A 256 15.40 15.96 11.73
C ARG A 256 15.55 17.29 10.99
N ASP A 257 14.45 18.00 10.77
CA ASP A 257 14.48 19.30 10.11
C ASP A 257 15.18 20.35 11.00
N ALA A 258 14.94 20.36 12.31
CA ALA A 258 15.63 21.24 13.26
C ALA A 258 17.15 20.98 13.31
N VAL A 259 17.58 19.73 13.33
CA VAL A 259 19.01 19.36 13.29
C VAL A 259 19.65 19.78 11.97
N SER A 260 18.98 19.58 10.84
CA SER A 260 19.47 20.02 9.52
C SER A 260 19.68 21.53 9.46
N TYR A 261 18.77 22.32 10.05
CA TYR A 261 18.92 23.77 10.14
C TYR A 261 20.09 24.19 11.02
N THR A 262 20.31 23.53 12.16
CA THR A 262 21.42 23.87 13.06
C THR A 262 22.78 23.54 12.45
N HIS A 263 22.89 22.49 11.67
CA HIS A 263 24.15 22.14 10.97
C HIS A 263 24.45 23.04 9.78
N LEU A 264 23.44 23.60 9.10
CA LEU A 264 23.63 24.54 7.99
C LEU A 264 23.95 25.98 8.44
N THR A 265 23.67 26.31 9.72
CA THR A 265 23.85 27.69 10.28
C THR A 265 25.08 27.82 11.18
N LEU A 266 25.89 26.78 11.36
CA LEU A 266 27.17 26.95 12.09
C LEU A 266 28.12 27.76 11.22
N PRO A 267 28.52 28.99 11.65
CA PRO A 267 29.57 29.72 10.94
C PRO A 267 30.87 28.91 11.03
N THR A 268 31.46 28.66 9.91
CA THR A 268 32.84 28.21 9.82
C THR A 268 33.69 29.32 10.41
N THR A 269 34.00 29.27 11.70
CA THR A 269 35.06 30.07 12.31
C THR A 269 36.37 29.57 11.73
N SER A 270 36.78 30.16 10.59
CA SER A 270 38.17 30.13 10.14
C SER A 270 39.02 30.77 11.22
N ARG A 271 39.79 29.91 11.91
CA ARG A 271 40.92 30.41 12.69
C ARG A 271 41.97 30.93 11.69
N VAL A 272 42.21 32.23 11.82
CA VAL A 272 43.46 32.87 11.35
C VAL A 272 44.58 32.52 12.31
#